data_bede0b4c2e3b04f793eb3cf58b11de14
#
_entry.id   bede0b4c2e3b04f793eb3cf58b11de14
#
_cell.length_a   1.000
_cell.length_b   1.000
_cell.length_c   1.000
_cell.angle_alpha   90.00
_cell.angle_beta   90.00
_cell.angle_gamma   90.00
#
_symmetry.space_group_name_H-M   'P 1'
#
loop_
_entity.id
_entity.type
_entity.pdbx_description
1 polymer ?
#
loop_
_entity_poly.entity_id
_entity_poly.type
_entity_poly.pdbx_seq_one_letter_code
_entity_poly.pdbx_strand_id
1 'polypeptide(L)'
;MNQGSPVTDRVAIITGGSRGIGLGISRTLAEQGFRVAVVATRPEAPEGVIDALGGPERAAYFQGRVDDVDSHAGLVAEVVERFGSIDVLVNNAGVAPEERRDLLEATPESYDRVMGINLRGPYFLTQAVARQMLRQDAAAGGAPRGVIVNVSSISATTVSTNRGEYCLSKAGVSMATRLWAARLAAEGILVYEVRPGVIATDMTAGVKDRYDALFGQGISPMPRWGQPSDVGGAVAALASGAMPYSTGDVIHVDGGMHLPRL
;
A
#
# COMPACT_ATOMS: atom_id res chain seq x y z
N MET A 1 -17.93 -25.41 -0.99
CA MET A 1 -17.66 -24.04 -1.42
C MET A 1 -17.99 -23.15 -0.24
N ASN A 2 -16.96 -22.77 0.53
CA ASN A 2 -17.14 -21.91 1.70
C ASN A 2 -17.23 -20.47 1.15
N GLN A 3 -18.44 -19.96 1.00
CA GLN A 3 -18.62 -18.53 0.78
C GLN A 3 -18.18 -17.85 2.07
N GLY A 4 -16.98 -17.27 2.05
CA GLY A 4 -16.49 -16.48 3.17
C GLY A 4 -17.55 -15.49 3.60
N SER A 5 -17.78 -15.39 4.89
CA SER A 5 -18.70 -14.38 5.46
C SER A 5 -18.38 -13.03 4.86
N PRO A 6 -19.38 -12.22 4.52
CA PRO A 6 -19.14 -10.91 3.94
C PRO A 6 -18.19 -10.12 4.84
N VAL A 7 -17.21 -9.48 4.25
CA VAL A 7 -16.15 -8.68 4.93
C VAL A 7 -16.74 -7.37 5.51
N THR A 8 -18.05 -7.36 5.74
CA THR A 8 -18.81 -6.20 6.19
C THR A 8 -18.26 -5.71 7.54
N ASP A 9 -18.00 -4.42 7.58
CA ASP A 9 -17.58 -3.63 8.74
C ASP A 9 -16.12 -3.75 9.22
N ARG A 10 -15.25 -4.53 8.55
CA ARG A 10 -13.82 -4.47 8.81
C ARG A 10 -13.23 -3.11 8.40
N VAL A 11 -12.31 -2.60 9.21
CA VAL A 11 -11.71 -1.28 9.04
C VAL A 11 -10.34 -1.37 8.37
N ALA A 12 -10.17 -0.63 7.27
CA ALA A 12 -8.92 -0.56 6.53
C ALA A 12 -8.32 0.85 6.59
N ILE A 13 -7.08 0.98 7.04
CA ILE A 13 -6.28 2.20 6.90
C ILE A 13 -5.53 2.14 5.57
N ILE A 14 -5.66 3.18 4.73
CA ILE A 14 -4.91 3.30 3.48
C ILE A 14 -4.10 4.60 3.49
N THR A 15 -2.77 4.48 3.61
CA THR A 15 -1.90 5.64 3.52
C THR A 15 -1.74 6.08 2.06
N GLY A 16 -1.84 7.40 1.82
CA GLY A 16 -1.93 7.94 0.46
C GLY A 16 -3.21 7.55 -0.27
N GLY A 17 -4.30 7.25 0.47
CA GLY A 17 -5.56 6.69 -0.03
C GLY A 17 -6.43 7.65 -0.83
N SER A 18 -6.06 8.93 -0.96
CA SER A 18 -6.90 9.97 -1.57
C SER A 18 -6.67 10.20 -3.08
N ARG A 19 -5.68 9.55 -3.69
CA ARG A 19 -5.36 9.68 -5.13
C ARG A 19 -4.60 8.47 -5.68
N GLY A 20 -4.49 8.37 -7.00
CA GLY A 20 -3.68 7.38 -7.70
C GLY A 20 -3.98 5.93 -7.26
N ILE A 21 -2.94 5.15 -7.04
CA ILE A 21 -3.03 3.75 -6.60
C ILE A 21 -3.83 3.65 -5.29
N GLY A 22 -3.52 4.52 -4.32
CA GLY A 22 -4.19 4.52 -3.02
C GLY A 22 -5.70 4.73 -3.13
N LEU A 23 -6.17 5.63 -3.98
CA LEU A 23 -7.60 5.83 -4.22
C LEU A 23 -8.23 4.61 -4.91
N GLY A 24 -7.53 3.97 -5.86
CA GLY A 24 -7.98 2.72 -6.45
C GLY A 24 -8.16 1.62 -5.40
N ILE A 25 -7.20 1.47 -4.48
CA ILE A 25 -7.30 0.55 -3.34
C ILE A 25 -8.48 0.91 -2.44
N SER A 26 -8.60 2.20 -2.06
CA SER A 26 -9.68 2.69 -1.19
C SER A 26 -11.07 2.37 -1.77
N ARG A 27 -11.27 2.62 -3.08
CA ARG A 27 -12.53 2.31 -3.77
C ARG A 27 -12.82 0.81 -3.78
N THR A 28 -11.85 -0.01 -4.17
CA THR A 28 -12.05 -1.46 -4.25
C THR A 28 -12.37 -2.05 -2.88
N LEU A 29 -11.72 -1.59 -1.80
CA LEU A 29 -12.03 -2.06 -0.45
C LEU A 29 -13.42 -1.57 0.02
N ALA A 30 -13.80 -0.33 -0.27
CA ALA A 30 -15.14 0.18 0.04
C ALA A 30 -16.24 -0.61 -0.67
N GLU A 31 -16.06 -0.92 -1.97
CA GLU A 31 -16.96 -1.76 -2.76
C GLU A 31 -17.09 -3.18 -2.19
N GLN A 32 -16.06 -3.70 -1.53
CA GLN A 32 -16.11 -5.00 -0.83
C GLN A 32 -16.66 -4.93 0.59
N GLY A 33 -17.13 -3.76 1.03
CA GLY A 33 -17.78 -3.59 2.32
C GLY A 33 -16.88 -3.21 3.47
N PHE A 34 -15.59 -2.89 3.24
CA PHE A 34 -14.74 -2.33 4.29
C PHE A 34 -15.16 -0.90 4.65
N ARG A 35 -14.97 -0.51 5.91
CA ARG A 35 -14.90 0.89 6.30
C ARG A 35 -13.47 1.40 6.05
N VAL A 36 -13.34 2.57 5.44
CA VAL A 36 -12.08 3.06 4.89
C VAL A 36 -11.58 4.30 5.64
N ALA A 37 -10.44 4.19 6.29
CA ALA A 37 -9.69 5.32 6.84
C ALA A 37 -8.65 5.79 5.81
N VAL A 38 -8.94 6.88 5.12
CA VAL A 38 -8.04 7.51 4.15
C VAL A 38 -7.04 8.40 4.89
N VAL A 39 -5.76 8.05 4.85
CA VAL A 39 -4.70 8.88 5.45
C VAL A 39 -3.91 9.59 4.35
N ALA A 40 -3.84 10.93 4.40
CA ALA A 40 -3.04 11.70 3.47
C ALA A 40 -2.60 13.06 4.05
N THR A 41 -1.71 13.76 3.35
CA THR A 41 -1.02 14.94 3.89
C THR A 41 -1.78 16.25 3.78
N ARG A 42 -2.80 16.33 2.91
CA ARG A 42 -3.62 17.54 2.76
C ARG A 42 -4.44 17.77 4.03
N PRO A 43 -4.75 19.04 4.39
CA PRO A 43 -5.60 19.33 5.53
C PRO A 43 -7.00 18.70 5.42
N GLU A 44 -7.53 18.62 4.19
CA GLU A 44 -8.88 18.14 3.90
C GLU A 44 -8.88 17.08 2.79
N ALA A 45 -9.90 16.25 2.81
CA ALA A 45 -10.15 15.31 1.73
C ALA A 45 -10.37 16.06 0.40
N PRO A 46 -9.84 15.58 -0.72
CA PRO A 46 -10.27 16.09 -2.02
C PRO A 46 -11.78 15.90 -2.19
N GLU A 47 -12.42 16.87 -2.86
CA GLU A 47 -13.86 16.88 -3.10
C GLU A 47 -14.35 15.54 -3.68
N GLY A 48 -15.46 15.03 -3.19
CA GLY A 48 -16.11 13.80 -3.64
C GLY A 48 -15.40 12.50 -3.27
N VAL A 49 -14.22 12.52 -2.64
CA VAL A 49 -13.49 11.29 -2.31
C VAL A 49 -14.27 10.47 -1.28
N ILE A 50 -14.73 11.08 -0.20
CA ILE A 50 -15.47 10.36 0.87
C ILE A 50 -16.80 9.83 0.35
N ASP A 51 -17.52 10.64 -0.46
CA ASP A 51 -18.79 10.21 -1.07
C ASP A 51 -18.60 9.01 -2.01
N ALA A 52 -17.52 9.03 -2.81
CA ALA A 52 -17.16 7.90 -3.70
C ALA A 52 -16.74 6.63 -2.94
N LEU A 53 -16.51 6.71 -1.64
CA LEU A 53 -16.21 5.56 -0.76
C LEU A 53 -17.40 5.11 0.10
N GLY A 54 -18.61 5.58 -0.22
CA GLY A 54 -19.84 5.20 0.47
C GLY A 54 -20.28 6.20 1.55
N GLY A 55 -19.72 7.41 1.52
CA GLY A 55 -20.09 8.51 2.41
C GLY A 55 -19.46 8.42 3.80
N PRO A 56 -19.77 9.42 4.69
CA PRO A 56 -19.10 9.58 5.98
C PRO A 56 -19.34 8.42 6.96
N GLU A 57 -20.39 7.63 6.79
CA GLU A 57 -20.62 6.44 7.62
C GLU A 57 -19.66 5.29 7.31
N ARG A 58 -19.15 5.25 6.07
CA ARG A 58 -18.29 4.16 5.56
C ARG A 58 -16.83 4.57 5.41
N ALA A 59 -16.56 5.86 5.24
CA ALA A 59 -15.21 6.36 5.04
C ALA A 59 -14.96 7.65 5.85
N ALA A 60 -13.72 7.82 6.27
CA ALA A 60 -13.26 9.04 6.91
C ALA A 60 -11.85 9.41 6.43
N TYR A 61 -11.57 10.71 6.45
CA TYR A 61 -10.27 11.24 6.09
C TYR A 61 -9.52 11.66 7.34
N PHE A 62 -8.26 11.29 7.41
CA PHE A 62 -7.34 11.63 8.48
C PHE A 62 -6.14 12.34 7.89
N GLN A 63 -5.90 13.57 8.34
CA GLN A 63 -4.66 14.25 7.96
C GLN A 63 -3.49 13.58 8.68
N GLY A 64 -2.47 13.18 7.93
CA GLY A 64 -1.28 12.57 8.52
C GLY A 64 -0.13 12.44 7.54
N ARG A 65 1.08 12.52 8.08
CA ARG A 65 2.33 12.27 7.36
C ARG A 65 2.93 10.97 7.87
N VAL A 66 3.23 10.03 6.97
CA VAL A 66 3.82 8.74 7.36
C VAL A 66 5.25 8.88 7.89
N ASP A 67 5.98 9.92 7.50
CA ASP A 67 7.33 10.23 7.96
C ASP A 67 7.39 10.92 9.33
N ASP A 68 6.24 11.40 9.84
CA ASP A 68 6.09 11.90 11.21
C ASP A 68 5.73 10.74 12.16
N VAL A 69 6.76 10.04 12.62
CA VAL A 69 6.62 8.83 13.45
C VAL A 69 5.93 9.11 14.78
N ASP A 70 6.14 10.30 15.34
CA ASP A 70 5.59 10.68 16.66
C ASP A 70 4.06 10.84 16.61
N SER A 71 3.50 11.16 15.44
CA SER A 71 2.05 11.28 15.24
C SER A 71 1.32 9.93 15.08
N HIS A 72 2.02 8.83 14.84
CA HIS A 72 1.40 7.55 14.49
C HIS A 72 0.47 7.01 15.57
N ALA A 73 0.83 7.17 16.84
CA ALA A 73 -0.01 6.71 17.96
C ALA A 73 -1.35 7.48 18.03
N GLY A 74 -1.30 8.79 17.78
CA GLY A 74 -2.49 9.64 17.70
C GLY A 74 -3.39 9.23 16.53
N LEU A 75 -2.81 9.08 15.33
CA LEU A 75 -3.55 8.62 14.15
C LEU A 75 -4.26 7.28 14.38
N VAL A 76 -3.58 6.31 14.98
CA VAL A 76 -4.17 5.00 15.31
C VAL A 76 -5.33 5.16 16.29
N ALA A 77 -5.19 6.00 17.30
CA ALA A 77 -6.25 6.28 18.29
C ALA A 77 -7.48 6.93 17.63
N GLU A 78 -7.29 7.93 16.77
CA GLU A 78 -8.37 8.59 16.04
C GLU A 78 -9.16 7.63 15.14
N VAL A 79 -8.46 6.72 14.44
CA VAL A 79 -9.12 5.69 13.61
C VAL A 79 -9.93 4.74 14.48
N VAL A 80 -9.39 4.30 15.62
CA VAL A 80 -10.11 3.42 16.57
C VAL A 80 -11.30 4.14 17.19
N GLU A 81 -11.17 5.40 17.57
CA GLU A 81 -12.28 6.23 18.07
C GLU A 81 -13.41 6.32 17.04
N ARG A 82 -13.06 6.53 15.77
CA ARG A 82 -14.04 6.70 14.69
C ARG A 82 -14.72 5.38 14.28
N PHE A 83 -13.99 4.27 14.24
CA PHE A 83 -14.47 3.02 13.64
C PHE A 83 -14.50 1.82 14.59
N GLY A 84 -13.90 1.91 15.76
CA GLY A 84 -13.88 0.86 16.79
C GLY A 84 -12.75 -0.15 16.66
N SER A 85 -12.20 -0.38 15.48
CA SER A 85 -11.12 -1.36 15.24
C SER A 85 -10.20 -0.93 14.10
N ILE A 86 -9.11 -1.69 13.92
CA ILE A 86 -8.27 -1.66 12.72
C ILE A 86 -8.00 -3.12 12.33
N ASP A 87 -8.48 -3.52 11.17
CA ASP A 87 -8.36 -4.89 10.66
C ASP A 87 -7.37 -5.02 9.51
N VAL A 88 -7.16 -3.92 8.76
CA VAL A 88 -6.26 -3.88 7.62
C VAL A 88 -5.42 -2.61 7.65
N LEU A 89 -4.12 -2.74 7.40
CA LEU A 89 -3.24 -1.61 7.09
C LEU A 89 -2.71 -1.77 5.67
N VAL A 90 -2.88 -0.74 4.84
CA VAL A 90 -2.25 -0.65 3.53
C VAL A 90 -1.22 0.47 3.54
N ASN A 91 0.05 0.11 3.62
CA ASN A 91 1.17 1.02 3.47
C ASN A 91 1.39 1.31 1.97
N ASN A 92 0.65 2.28 1.44
CA ASN A 92 0.72 2.67 0.04
C ASN A 92 1.40 4.03 -0.17
N ALA A 93 1.39 4.93 0.81
CA ALA A 93 2.05 6.23 0.67
C ALA A 93 3.52 6.07 0.25
N GLY A 94 3.92 6.82 -0.74
CA GLY A 94 5.28 6.79 -1.24
C GLY A 94 5.54 7.89 -2.26
N VAL A 95 6.81 8.24 -2.39
CA VAL A 95 7.29 9.27 -3.30
C VAL A 95 8.47 8.77 -4.14
N ALA A 96 8.60 9.29 -5.34
CA ALA A 96 9.85 9.24 -6.09
C ALA A 96 10.76 10.41 -5.67
N PRO A 97 12.07 10.41 -6.00
CA PRO A 97 12.87 11.61 -5.91
C PRO A 97 12.23 12.74 -6.73
N GLU A 98 12.31 13.96 -6.24
CA GLU A 98 11.77 15.13 -6.92
C GLU A 98 12.45 15.33 -8.26
N GLU A 99 13.74 15.14 -8.26
CA GLU A 99 14.59 15.18 -9.44
C GLU A 99 15.30 13.83 -9.59
N ARG A 100 15.21 13.24 -10.79
CA ARG A 100 15.93 11.99 -11.09
C ARG A 100 17.37 12.32 -11.44
N ARG A 101 18.29 11.93 -10.56
CA ARG A 101 19.73 12.13 -10.74
C ARG A 101 20.46 10.81 -10.83
N ASP A 102 21.56 10.79 -11.52
CA ASP A 102 22.51 9.66 -11.50
C ASP A 102 22.96 9.37 -10.06
N LEU A 103 23.33 8.11 -9.79
CA LEU A 103 23.80 7.70 -8.46
C LEU A 103 24.98 8.53 -7.95
N LEU A 104 25.84 9.03 -8.86
CA LEU A 104 26.99 9.88 -8.52
C LEU A 104 26.58 11.32 -8.14
N GLU A 105 25.33 11.71 -8.42
CA GLU A 105 24.81 13.06 -8.20
C GLU A 105 23.64 13.09 -7.20
N ALA A 106 23.20 11.93 -6.70
CA ALA A 106 22.15 11.83 -5.70
C ALA A 106 22.55 12.57 -4.42
N THR A 107 21.60 13.32 -3.81
CA THR A 107 21.88 14.11 -2.63
C THR A 107 21.39 13.44 -1.35
N PRO A 108 22.03 13.67 -0.20
CA PRO A 108 21.57 13.17 1.10
C PRO A 108 20.11 13.56 1.39
N GLU A 109 19.70 14.78 1.05
CA GLU A 109 18.36 15.30 1.31
C GLU A 109 17.31 14.52 0.51
N SER A 110 17.58 14.19 -0.77
CA SER A 110 16.72 13.35 -1.59
C SER A 110 16.63 11.94 -1.00
N TYR A 111 17.77 11.38 -0.61
CA TYR A 111 17.85 10.08 0.02
C TYR A 111 17.03 10.03 1.32
N ASP A 112 17.26 10.95 2.24
CA ASP A 112 16.59 10.99 3.54
C ASP A 112 15.07 11.17 3.39
N ARG A 113 14.66 12.06 2.48
CA ARG A 113 13.23 12.26 2.18
C ARG A 113 12.57 10.98 1.65
N VAL A 114 13.19 10.32 0.67
CA VAL A 114 12.62 9.12 0.06
C VAL A 114 12.62 7.96 1.05
N MET A 115 13.70 7.74 1.77
CA MET A 115 13.79 6.69 2.79
C MET A 115 12.87 6.96 3.98
N GLY A 116 12.74 8.21 4.39
CA GLY A 116 11.84 8.64 5.46
C GLY A 116 10.38 8.29 5.15
N ILE A 117 9.91 8.67 3.97
CA ILE A 117 8.52 8.47 3.56
C ILE A 117 8.24 7.03 3.14
N ASN A 118 9.12 6.42 2.34
CA ASN A 118 8.83 5.12 1.73
C ASN A 118 9.14 3.93 2.63
N LEU A 119 10.05 4.07 3.59
CA LEU A 119 10.53 2.95 4.39
C LEU A 119 10.41 3.19 5.90
N ARG A 120 11.04 4.25 6.43
CA ARG A 120 11.04 4.50 7.88
C ARG A 120 9.64 4.73 8.41
N GLY A 121 8.86 5.58 7.76
CA GLY A 121 7.49 5.89 8.16
C GLY A 121 6.59 4.65 8.18
N PRO A 122 6.42 3.92 7.08
CA PRO A 122 5.61 2.69 7.02
C PRO A 122 6.07 1.62 8.02
N TYR A 123 7.38 1.50 8.28
CA TYR A 123 7.89 0.55 9.27
C TYR A 123 7.35 0.84 10.67
N PHE A 124 7.39 2.10 11.12
CA PHE A 124 6.90 2.48 12.44
C PHE A 124 5.38 2.60 12.51
N LEU A 125 4.70 2.97 11.42
CA LEU A 125 3.25 2.91 11.38
C LEU A 125 2.75 1.46 11.48
N THR A 126 3.43 0.53 10.82
CA THR A 126 3.17 -0.91 10.98
C THR A 126 3.32 -1.34 12.43
N GLN A 127 4.34 -0.87 13.14
CA GLN A 127 4.52 -1.16 14.55
C GLN A 127 3.34 -0.64 15.41
N ALA A 128 2.92 0.60 15.19
CA ALA A 128 1.81 1.20 15.93
C ALA A 128 0.49 0.46 15.68
N VAL A 129 0.17 0.16 14.41
CA VAL A 129 -1.05 -0.56 14.02
C VAL A 129 -1.01 -2.02 14.52
N ALA A 130 0.12 -2.72 14.38
CA ALA A 130 0.25 -4.10 14.87
C ALA A 130 0.03 -4.18 16.39
N ARG A 131 0.57 -3.22 17.16
CA ARG A 131 0.29 -3.13 18.60
C ARG A 131 -1.20 -2.94 18.90
N GLN A 132 -1.92 -2.18 18.07
CA GLN A 132 -3.36 -2.02 18.20
C GLN A 132 -4.10 -3.31 17.84
N MET A 133 -3.76 -3.96 16.71
CA MET A 133 -4.35 -5.25 16.32
C MET A 133 -4.17 -6.33 17.40
N LEU A 134 -3.01 -6.35 18.08
CA LEU A 134 -2.76 -7.30 19.18
C LEU A 134 -3.61 -7.06 20.42
N ARG A 135 -4.13 -5.86 20.63
CA ARG A 135 -5.03 -5.53 21.75
C ARG A 135 -6.50 -5.86 21.46
N GLN A 136 -6.85 -6.02 20.19
CA GLN A 136 -8.20 -6.37 19.76
C GLN A 136 -8.46 -7.86 19.97
N ASP A 137 -9.72 -8.23 20.12
CA ASP A 137 -10.11 -9.64 20.19
C ASP A 137 -9.73 -10.38 18.89
N ALA A 138 -9.42 -11.64 19.02
CA ALA A 138 -9.17 -12.48 17.84
C ALA A 138 -10.45 -12.58 17.00
N ALA A 139 -10.29 -12.47 15.68
CA ALA A 139 -11.42 -12.61 14.77
C ALA A 139 -12.09 -13.98 14.94
N ALA A 140 -13.42 -14.00 14.91
CA ALA A 140 -14.19 -15.24 15.00
C ALA A 140 -13.99 -16.12 13.74
N GLY A 141 -14.21 -17.43 13.87
CA GLY A 141 -14.29 -18.33 12.71
C GLY A 141 -12.94 -18.62 12.01
N GLY A 142 -11.81 -18.36 12.65
CA GLY A 142 -10.48 -18.64 12.09
C GLY A 142 -10.02 -17.60 11.07
N ALA A 143 -10.68 -16.46 10.96
CA ALA A 143 -10.22 -15.33 10.18
C ALA A 143 -8.93 -14.74 10.80
N PRO A 144 -8.03 -14.15 10.00
CA PRO A 144 -6.85 -13.50 10.54
C PRO A 144 -7.24 -12.33 11.47
N ARG A 145 -6.47 -12.15 12.55
CA ARG A 145 -6.59 -11.03 13.49
C ARG A 145 -6.41 -9.68 12.78
N GLY A 146 -5.55 -9.64 11.79
CA GLY A 146 -5.29 -8.47 10.98
C GLY A 146 -4.53 -8.82 9.70
N VAL A 147 -4.57 -7.89 8.74
CA VAL A 147 -3.81 -8.00 7.49
C VAL A 147 -3.05 -6.70 7.25
N ILE A 148 -1.78 -6.82 6.93
CA ILE A 148 -0.92 -5.69 6.55
C ILE A 148 -0.46 -5.90 5.11
N VAL A 149 -0.69 -4.93 4.25
CA VAL A 149 -0.25 -4.97 2.85
C VAL A 149 0.70 -3.81 2.58
N ASN A 150 1.92 -4.13 2.20
CA ASN A 150 2.92 -3.14 1.82
C ASN A 150 2.95 -3.00 0.29
N VAL A 151 2.70 -1.79 -0.21
CA VAL A 151 2.80 -1.49 -1.65
C VAL A 151 4.23 -1.05 -1.96
N SER A 152 4.99 -1.96 -2.54
CA SER A 152 6.36 -1.69 -2.98
C SER A 152 6.43 -1.20 -4.44
N SER A 153 7.16 -1.86 -5.29
CA SER A 153 7.30 -1.57 -6.73
C SER A 153 8.11 -2.67 -7.39
N ILE A 154 8.00 -2.84 -8.70
CA ILE A 154 8.97 -3.59 -9.50
C ILE A 154 10.41 -3.13 -9.23
N SER A 155 10.61 -1.87 -8.84
CA SER A 155 11.91 -1.31 -8.46
C SER A 155 12.51 -1.91 -7.17
N ALA A 156 11.80 -2.77 -6.45
CA ALA A 156 12.38 -3.54 -5.35
C ALA A 156 13.42 -4.57 -5.84
N THR A 157 13.35 -4.98 -7.09
CA THR A 157 14.26 -5.95 -7.72
C THR A 157 14.81 -5.51 -9.08
N THR A 158 14.23 -4.46 -9.68
CA THR A 158 14.69 -3.93 -10.97
C THR A 158 15.46 -2.64 -10.77
N VAL A 159 16.67 -2.62 -11.29
CA VAL A 159 17.62 -1.49 -11.13
C VAL A 159 17.21 -0.29 -11.98
N SER A 160 17.36 0.90 -11.41
CA SER A 160 17.21 2.18 -12.11
C SER A 160 18.23 3.16 -11.52
N THR A 161 19.32 3.41 -12.26
CA THR A 161 20.46 4.21 -11.78
C THR A 161 20.15 5.68 -11.55
N ASN A 162 19.06 6.19 -12.13
CA ASN A 162 18.63 7.59 -11.97
C ASN A 162 17.56 7.80 -10.88
N ARG A 163 17.40 6.85 -9.96
CA ARG A 163 16.53 6.91 -8.77
C ARG A 163 16.92 5.84 -7.75
N GLY A 164 18.20 5.77 -7.42
CA GLY A 164 18.76 4.73 -6.57
C GLY A 164 18.10 4.66 -5.20
N GLU A 165 17.86 5.80 -4.55
CA GLU A 165 17.21 5.91 -3.25
C GLU A 165 15.77 5.32 -3.27
N TYR A 166 15.05 5.47 -4.39
CA TYR A 166 13.73 4.86 -4.56
C TYR A 166 13.85 3.32 -4.64
N CYS A 167 14.79 2.81 -5.43
CA CYS A 167 15.03 1.36 -5.53
C CYS A 167 15.40 0.78 -4.16
N LEU A 168 16.31 1.43 -3.42
CA LEU A 168 16.71 1.03 -2.08
C LEU A 168 15.51 1.04 -1.11
N SER A 169 14.69 2.10 -1.14
CA SER A 169 13.50 2.18 -0.30
C SER A 169 12.54 1.03 -0.56
N LYS A 170 12.30 0.68 -1.84
CA LYS A 170 11.37 -0.39 -2.21
C LYS A 170 11.94 -1.79 -1.94
N ALA A 171 13.24 -1.99 -2.07
CA ALA A 171 13.92 -3.20 -1.60
C ALA A 171 13.84 -3.34 -0.07
N GLY A 172 13.99 -2.23 0.67
CA GLY A 172 13.79 -2.16 2.12
C GLY A 172 12.37 -2.53 2.54
N VAL A 173 11.34 -2.06 1.83
CA VAL A 173 9.94 -2.44 2.05
C VAL A 173 9.75 -3.95 1.87
N SER A 174 10.39 -4.56 0.87
CA SER A 174 10.35 -6.00 0.65
C SER A 174 10.93 -6.78 1.84
N MET A 175 12.07 -6.35 2.38
CA MET A 175 12.65 -6.95 3.57
C MET A 175 11.78 -6.69 4.81
N ALA A 176 11.24 -5.48 4.98
CA ALA A 176 10.34 -5.15 6.08
C ALA A 176 9.09 -6.04 6.08
N THR A 177 8.52 -6.35 4.90
CA THR A 177 7.39 -7.29 4.76
C THR A 177 7.74 -8.65 5.37
N ARG A 178 8.89 -9.21 5.03
CA ARG A 178 9.34 -10.52 5.55
C ARG A 178 9.58 -10.50 7.05
N LEU A 179 10.20 -9.44 7.57
CA LEU A 179 10.44 -9.27 9.00
C LEU A 179 9.13 -9.21 9.79
N TRP A 180 8.18 -8.40 9.33
CA TRP A 180 6.88 -8.28 9.98
C TRP A 180 6.06 -9.57 9.84
N ALA A 181 6.09 -10.24 8.70
CA ALA A 181 5.44 -11.53 8.50
C ALA A 181 5.97 -12.57 9.49
N ALA A 182 7.29 -12.72 9.58
CA ALA A 182 7.92 -13.67 10.51
C ALA A 182 7.57 -13.36 11.98
N ARG A 183 7.53 -12.06 12.35
CA ARG A 183 7.24 -11.65 13.75
C ARG A 183 5.76 -11.82 14.11
N LEU A 184 4.85 -11.61 13.18
CA LEU A 184 3.42 -11.46 13.47
C LEU A 184 2.59 -12.72 13.13
N ALA A 185 3.16 -13.69 12.41
CA ALA A 185 2.45 -14.89 11.96
C ALA A 185 1.82 -15.67 13.12
N ALA A 186 2.56 -15.90 14.20
CA ALA A 186 2.06 -16.62 15.39
C ALA A 186 0.92 -15.90 16.12
N GLU A 187 0.79 -14.60 15.89
CA GLU A 187 -0.25 -13.74 16.47
C GLU A 187 -1.52 -13.68 15.58
N GLY A 188 -1.50 -14.38 14.44
CA GLY A 188 -2.60 -14.37 13.47
C GLY A 188 -2.70 -13.10 12.63
N ILE A 189 -1.65 -12.29 12.53
CA ILE A 189 -1.58 -11.11 11.65
C ILE A 189 -0.77 -11.49 10.42
N LEU A 190 -1.39 -11.38 9.25
CA LEU A 190 -0.77 -11.70 7.96
C LEU A 190 -0.15 -10.45 7.35
N VAL A 191 1.02 -10.59 6.76
CA VAL A 191 1.73 -9.47 6.10
C VAL A 191 2.12 -9.85 4.69
N TYR A 192 1.78 -8.99 3.73
CA TYR A 192 2.01 -9.24 2.30
C TYR A 192 2.67 -8.04 1.63
N GLU A 193 3.26 -8.29 0.49
CA GLU A 193 3.75 -7.27 -0.43
C GLU A 193 2.94 -7.31 -1.74
N VAL A 194 2.47 -6.14 -2.18
CA VAL A 194 2.00 -5.95 -3.56
C VAL A 194 3.06 -5.14 -4.30
N ARG A 195 3.43 -5.61 -5.48
CA ARG A 195 4.52 -5.05 -6.28
C ARG A 195 4.00 -4.54 -7.63
N PRO A 196 3.54 -3.28 -7.71
CA PRO A 196 3.05 -2.72 -8.97
C PRO A 196 4.18 -2.51 -9.98
N GLY A 197 3.83 -2.67 -11.25
CA GLY A 197 4.63 -2.23 -12.38
C GLY A 197 4.32 -0.78 -12.76
N VAL A 198 4.03 -0.55 -14.04
CA VAL A 198 3.68 0.78 -14.57
C VAL A 198 2.17 0.98 -14.51
N ILE A 199 1.73 1.80 -13.56
CA ILE A 199 0.31 2.08 -13.29
C ILE A 199 -0.01 3.52 -13.74
N ALA A 200 -1.15 3.70 -14.41
CA ALA A 200 -1.65 5.00 -14.86
C ALA A 200 -2.08 5.85 -13.65
N THR A 201 -1.31 6.87 -13.33
CA THR A 201 -1.56 7.81 -12.22
C THR A 201 -0.96 9.18 -12.57
N ASP A 202 -1.28 10.22 -11.80
CA ASP A 202 -0.66 11.55 -11.96
C ASP A 202 0.87 11.48 -11.85
N MET A 203 1.40 10.59 -11.03
CA MET A 203 2.86 10.40 -10.85
C MET A 203 3.54 9.91 -12.13
N THR A 204 2.83 9.19 -12.98
CA THR A 204 3.34 8.60 -14.23
C THR A 204 2.94 9.38 -15.47
N ALA A 205 2.09 10.41 -15.36
CA ALA A 205 1.60 11.20 -16.48
C ALA A 205 2.76 11.82 -17.30
N GLY A 206 3.78 12.35 -16.65
CA GLY A 206 4.93 12.98 -17.31
C GLY A 206 5.86 12.02 -18.09
N VAL A 207 5.63 10.70 -17.99
CA VAL A 207 6.42 9.68 -18.70
C VAL A 207 5.57 8.80 -19.61
N LYS A 208 4.34 9.24 -19.92
CA LYS A 208 3.35 8.45 -20.66
C LYS A 208 3.88 8.02 -22.02
N ASP A 209 4.32 8.94 -22.86
CA ASP A 209 4.77 8.64 -24.23
C ASP A 209 5.94 7.66 -24.26
N ARG A 210 6.86 7.77 -23.27
CA ARG A 210 7.97 6.85 -23.14
C ARG A 210 7.48 5.42 -22.87
N TYR A 211 6.53 5.25 -21.94
CA TYR A 211 6.02 3.91 -21.62
C TYR A 211 5.10 3.36 -22.70
N ASP A 212 4.34 4.20 -23.40
CA ASP A 212 3.55 3.78 -24.57
C ASP A 212 4.48 3.13 -25.63
N ALA A 213 5.61 3.79 -25.92
CA ALA A 213 6.61 3.23 -26.83
C ALA A 213 7.23 1.92 -26.31
N LEU A 214 7.54 1.82 -25.01
CA LEU A 214 8.09 0.63 -24.39
C LEU A 214 7.08 -0.54 -24.38
N PHE A 215 5.79 -0.29 -24.16
CA PHE A 215 4.76 -1.31 -24.29
C PHE A 215 4.66 -1.84 -25.74
N GLY A 216 4.76 -0.94 -26.73
CA GLY A 216 4.85 -1.33 -28.15
C GLY A 216 6.08 -2.19 -28.48
N GLN A 217 7.17 -2.03 -27.73
CA GLN A 217 8.40 -2.82 -27.83
C GLN A 217 8.36 -4.11 -26.96
N GLY A 218 7.25 -4.38 -26.30
CA GLY A 218 7.05 -5.58 -25.53
C GLY A 218 7.73 -5.60 -24.15
N ILE A 219 7.87 -4.45 -23.47
CA ILE A 219 8.42 -4.39 -22.10
C ILE A 219 7.63 -5.25 -21.10
N SER A 220 6.34 -5.47 -21.37
CA SER A 220 5.46 -6.30 -20.57
C SER A 220 4.72 -7.31 -21.45
N PRO A 221 4.54 -8.56 -20.98
CA PRO A 221 3.66 -9.55 -21.66
C PRO A 221 2.23 -9.03 -21.83
N MET A 222 1.71 -8.29 -20.87
CA MET A 222 0.44 -7.56 -21.01
C MET A 222 0.76 -6.14 -21.48
N PRO A 223 0.61 -5.81 -22.80
CA PRO A 223 1.10 -4.55 -23.38
C PRO A 223 0.14 -3.38 -23.11
N ARG A 224 -0.14 -3.12 -21.85
CA ARG A 224 -0.99 -2.03 -21.39
C ARG A 224 -0.51 -1.42 -20.09
N TRP A 225 -0.92 -0.21 -19.84
CA TRP A 225 -0.87 0.39 -18.53
C TRP A 225 -1.70 -0.41 -17.53
N GLY A 226 -1.13 -0.69 -16.35
CA GLY A 226 -1.93 -1.09 -15.21
C GLY A 226 -2.83 0.06 -14.75
N GLN A 227 -3.97 -0.27 -14.16
CA GLN A 227 -4.88 0.71 -13.58
C GLN A 227 -4.80 0.66 -12.06
N PRO A 228 -5.12 1.75 -11.33
CA PRO A 228 -5.23 1.72 -9.88
C PRO A 228 -6.13 0.59 -9.36
N SER A 229 -7.19 0.23 -10.09
CA SER A 229 -8.08 -0.88 -9.79
C SER A 229 -7.41 -2.26 -9.92
N ASP A 230 -6.42 -2.43 -10.81
CA ASP A 230 -5.67 -3.69 -10.90
C ASP A 230 -4.92 -3.95 -9.56
N VAL A 231 -4.34 -2.88 -8.99
CA VAL A 231 -3.68 -2.95 -7.68
C VAL A 231 -4.71 -3.11 -6.55
N GLY A 232 -5.83 -2.38 -6.65
CA GLY A 232 -6.96 -2.49 -5.71
C GLY A 232 -7.48 -3.91 -5.59
N GLY A 233 -7.68 -4.61 -6.71
CA GLY A 233 -8.13 -6.00 -6.74
C GLY A 233 -7.17 -6.96 -6.02
N ALA A 234 -5.86 -6.81 -6.23
CA ALA A 234 -4.86 -7.63 -5.54
C ALA A 234 -4.86 -7.37 -4.02
N VAL A 235 -4.88 -6.08 -3.62
CA VAL A 235 -4.95 -5.70 -2.19
C VAL A 235 -6.23 -6.24 -1.55
N ALA A 236 -7.36 -6.14 -2.21
CA ALA A 236 -8.64 -6.58 -1.69
C ALA A 236 -8.69 -8.12 -1.51
N ALA A 237 -8.13 -8.88 -2.44
CA ALA A 237 -8.00 -10.34 -2.31
C ALA A 237 -7.16 -10.73 -1.08
N LEU A 238 -6.05 -10.01 -0.82
CA LEU A 238 -5.23 -10.22 0.38
C LEU A 238 -5.96 -9.79 1.66
N ALA A 239 -6.56 -8.60 1.64
CA ALA A 239 -7.27 -8.02 2.78
C ALA A 239 -8.47 -8.85 3.22
N SER A 240 -9.11 -9.60 2.30
CA SER A 240 -10.23 -10.49 2.63
C SER A 240 -9.85 -11.65 3.57
N GLY A 241 -8.55 -11.99 3.66
CA GLY A 241 -8.07 -13.16 4.39
C GLY A 241 -8.21 -14.47 3.62
N ALA A 242 -8.45 -14.43 2.32
CA ALA A 242 -8.62 -15.61 1.47
C ALA A 242 -7.34 -16.47 1.33
N MET A 243 -6.18 -15.94 1.74
CA MET A 243 -4.88 -16.62 1.68
C MET A 243 -4.26 -16.79 3.08
N PRO A 244 -4.87 -17.56 3.99
CA PRO A 244 -4.51 -17.56 5.42
C PRO A 244 -3.16 -18.22 5.73
N TYR A 245 -2.57 -18.94 4.75
CA TYR A 245 -1.30 -19.67 4.94
C TYR A 245 -0.17 -19.16 4.03
N SER A 246 -0.25 -17.89 3.60
CA SER A 246 0.66 -17.27 2.61
C SER A 246 1.29 -15.98 3.11
N THR A 247 1.58 -15.84 4.41
CA THR A 247 2.21 -14.63 4.94
C THR A 247 3.66 -14.47 4.44
N GLY A 248 4.06 -13.24 4.16
CA GLY A 248 5.40 -12.91 3.64
C GLY A 248 5.51 -12.95 2.12
N ASP A 249 4.44 -13.34 1.42
CA ASP A 249 4.41 -13.46 -0.04
C ASP A 249 4.32 -12.12 -0.76
N VAL A 250 4.72 -12.15 -2.03
CA VAL A 250 4.75 -11.02 -2.96
C VAL A 250 3.79 -11.29 -4.11
N ILE A 251 2.85 -10.37 -4.33
CA ILE A 251 1.96 -10.38 -5.48
C ILE A 251 2.42 -9.31 -6.48
N HIS A 252 2.83 -9.75 -7.65
CA HIS A 252 3.19 -8.84 -8.74
C HIS A 252 1.93 -8.38 -9.49
N VAL A 253 1.79 -7.06 -9.63
CA VAL A 253 0.70 -6.41 -10.38
C VAL A 253 1.36 -5.53 -11.44
N ASP A 254 2.04 -6.16 -12.39
CA ASP A 254 2.96 -5.52 -13.33
C ASP A 254 2.81 -6.00 -14.78
N GLY A 255 1.75 -6.75 -15.08
CA GLY A 255 1.52 -7.29 -16.42
C GLY A 255 2.59 -8.30 -16.88
N GLY A 256 3.35 -8.86 -15.93
CA GLY A 256 4.43 -9.81 -16.21
C GLY A 256 5.78 -9.15 -16.52
N MET A 257 5.96 -7.85 -16.23
CA MET A 257 7.25 -7.17 -16.45
C MET A 257 8.41 -7.80 -15.67
N HIS A 258 8.14 -8.44 -14.54
CA HIS A 258 9.16 -9.12 -13.72
C HIS A 258 9.68 -10.43 -14.31
N LEU A 259 8.99 -10.99 -15.32
CA LEU A 259 9.38 -12.27 -15.91
C LEU A 259 10.60 -12.09 -16.82
N PRO A 260 11.73 -12.81 -16.59
CA PRO A 260 12.81 -12.87 -17.55
C PRO A 260 12.31 -13.46 -18.88
N ARG A 261 12.65 -12.83 -19.99
CA ARG A 261 12.26 -13.30 -21.32
C ARG A 261 13.46 -13.33 -22.25
N LEU A 262 13.47 -14.33 -23.13
CA LEU A 262 14.45 -14.50 -24.21
C LEU A 262 14.09 -13.64 -25.40
#